data_620a05f9a6655fc4e04555fd2096d4e2
#
_entry.id   620a05f9a6655fc4e04555fd2096d4e2
#
_cell.length_a   1.000
_cell.length_b   1.000
_cell.length_c   1.000
_cell.angle_alpha   90.00
_cell.angle_beta   90.00
_cell.angle_gamma   90.00
#
_symmetry.space_group_name_H-M   'P 1'
#
loop_
_entity.id
_entity.type
_entity.pdbx_description
1 polymer ?
#
loop_
_entity_poly.entity_id
_entity_poly.type
_entity_poly.pdbx_seq_one_letter_code
_entity_poly.pdbx_strand_id
1 'polypeptide(L)'
;MKLLSSPRQYLFNLKTTSSQEAIRMWRRNVKEKWNYKCAYCGSGKNLTMDHVVPRAKGGTDFTKNVVCCCHKCNQDKSHSPWEEWYLSQDFFSAKKYNRIICLLYTSPSPRD
;
A
#
# COMPACT_ATOMS: atom_id res chain seq x y z
N MET A 1 9.60 -12.77 6.21
CA MET A 1 10.44 -12.04 5.28
C MET A 1 10.27 -10.53 5.47
N LYS A 2 11.36 -9.80 5.46
CA LYS A 2 11.28 -8.36 5.66
C LYS A 2 10.74 -7.67 4.41
N LEU A 3 9.77 -6.76 4.60
CA LEU A 3 9.22 -5.95 3.51
C LEU A 3 10.20 -4.84 3.16
N LEU A 4 10.61 -4.79 1.90
CA LEU A 4 11.53 -3.78 1.41
C LEU A 4 10.77 -2.52 1.00
N SER A 5 11.48 -1.40 0.87
CA SER A 5 10.88 -0.09 0.69
C SER A 5 10.27 0.16 -0.70
N SER A 6 10.65 -0.64 -1.69
CA SER A 6 10.13 -0.51 -3.05
C SER A 6 10.45 -1.77 -3.85
N PRO A 7 9.80 -1.97 -5.01
CA PRO A 7 10.14 -3.12 -5.86
C PRO A 7 11.61 -3.14 -6.27
N ARG A 8 12.21 -1.97 -6.48
CA ARG A 8 13.62 -1.89 -6.88
C ARG A 8 14.55 -2.46 -5.83
N GLN A 9 14.18 -2.37 -4.55
CA GLN A 9 15.01 -2.91 -3.48
C GLN A 9 15.14 -4.42 -3.54
N TYR A 10 14.09 -5.11 -4.02
CA TYR A 10 14.15 -6.56 -4.19
C TYR A 10 15.18 -6.96 -5.23
N LEU A 11 15.29 -6.17 -6.28
CA LEU A 11 16.30 -6.40 -7.31
C LEU A 11 17.68 -5.99 -6.80
N PHE A 12 17.78 -4.81 -6.19
CA PHE A 12 19.03 -4.27 -5.68
C PHE A 12 19.66 -5.18 -4.63
N ASN A 13 18.84 -5.75 -3.74
CA ASN A 13 19.31 -6.65 -2.70
C ASN A 13 19.48 -8.09 -3.17
N LEU A 14 19.46 -8.31 -4.48
CA LEU A 14 19.68 -9.62 -5.10
C LEU A 14 18.68 -10.68 -4.65
N LYS A 15 17.47 -10.26 -4.28
CA LYS A 15 16.37 -11.19 -4.01
C LYS A 15 15.91 -11.86 -5.29
N THR A 16 16.12 -11.18 -6.40
CA THR A 16 15.78 -11.68 -7.72
C THR A 16 16.64 -10.94 -8.75
N THR A 17 16.77 -11.51 -9.93
CA THR A 17 17.47 -10.88 -11.05
C THR A 17 16.52 -10.32 -12.10
N SER A 18 15.20 -10.43 -11.87
CA SER A 18 14.19 -10.00 -12.80
C SER A 18 13.35 -8.88 -12.21
N SER A 19 13.15 -7.81 -12.98
CA SER A 19 12.29 -6.69 -12.55
C SER A 19 10.85 -7.15 -12.33
N GLN A 20 10.33 -8.05 -13.19
CA GLN A 20 8.98 -8.57 -13.03
C GLN A 20 8.85 -9.39 -11.76
N GLU A 21 9.86 -10.19 -11.46
CA GLU A 21 9.90 -10.99 -10.25
C GLU A 21 9.95 -10.09 -9.02
N ALA A 22 10.75 -9.01 -9.09
CA ALA A 22 10.85 -8.05 -8.00
C ALA A 22 9.48 -7.42 -7.69
N ILE A 23 8.72 -7.06 -8.72
CA ILE A 23 7.39 -6.48 -8.54
C ILE A 23 6.45 -7.50 -7.90
N ARG A 24 6.49 -8.76 -8.35
CA ARG A 24 5.63 -9.80 -7.78
C ARG A 24 5.93 -10.04 -6.31
N MET A 25 7.21 -10.12 -5.96
CA MET A 25 7.62 -10.33 -4.58
C MET A 25 7.18 -9.17 -3.69
N TRP A 26 7.37 -7.96 -4.18
CA TRP A 26 6.96 -6.76 -3.44
C TRP A 26 5.45 -6.72 -3.21
N ARG A 27 4.66 -6.98 -4.26
CA ARG A 27 3.21 -7.01 -4.14
C ARG A 27 2.74 -8.04 -3.12
N ARG A 28 3.32 -9.24 -3.17
CA ARG A 28 2.98 -10.29 -2.22
C ARG A 28 3.30 -9.87 -0.80
N ASN A 29 4.47 -9.26 -0.59
CA ASN A 29 4.89 -8.86 0.74
C ASN A 29 4.05 -7.70 1.27
N VAL A 30 3.61 -6.79 0.42
CA VAL A 30 2.67 -5.74 0.82
C VAL A 30 1.35 -6.37 1.29
N LYS A 31 0.82 -7.33 0.51
CA LYS A 31 -0.41 -8.02 0.91
C LYS A 31 -0.24 -8.74 2.25
N GLU A 32 0.89 -9.40 2.45
CA GLU A 32 1.17 -10.07 3.72
C GLU A 32 1.19 -9.09 4.90
N LYS A 33 1.80 -7.93 4.70
CA LYS A 33 1.83 -6.90 5.72
C LYS A 33 0.44 -6.48 6.16
N TRP A 34 -0.52 -6.47 5.24
CA TRP A 34 -1.90 -6.09 5.52
C TRP A 34 -2.79 -7.30 5.82
N ASN A 35 -2.18 -8.46 6.06
CA ASN A 35 -2.88 -9.72 6.39
C ASN A 35 -3.89 -10.11 5.30
N TYR A 36 -3.58 -9.82 4.05
CA TYR A 36 -4.44 -10.10 2.90
C TYR A 36 -5.84 -9.52 3.08
N LYS A 37 -5.90 -8.28 3.56
CA LYS A 37 -7.17 -7.56 3.74
C LYS A 37 -7.02 -6.14 3.23
N CYS A 38 -8.13 -5.61 2.70
CA CYS A 38 -8.16 -4.23 2.22
C CYS A 38 -7.89 -3.28 3.38
N ALA A 39 -6.99 -2.32 3.16
CA ALA A 39 -6.62 -1.35 4.18
C ALA A 39 -7.80 -0.44 4.56
N TYR A 40 -8.77 -0.28 3.68
CA TYR A 40 -9.91 0.60 3.89
C TYR A 40 -11.13 -0.13 4.46
N CYS A 41 -11.61 -1.17 3.78
CA CYS A 41 -12.85 -1.84 4.18
C CYS A 41 -12.63 -3.19 4.88
N GLY A 42 -11.43 -3.75 4.82
CA GLY A 42 -11.12 -5.02 5.46
C GLY A 42 -11.47 -6.26 4.66
N SER A 43 -11.96 -6.10 3.42
CA SER A 43 -12.29 -7.23 2.58
C SER A 43 -11.04 -8.02 2.18
N GLY A 44 -11.17 -9.34 2.12
CA GLY A 44 -10.10 -10.21 1.63
C GLY A 44 -10.23 -10.62 0.18
N LYS A 45 -11.15 -10.02 -0.55
CA LYS A 45 -11.45 -10.43 -1.93
C LYS A 45 -10.88 -9.45 -2.94
N ASN A 46 -10.39 -10.00 -4.06
CA ASN A 46 -9.91 -9.22 -5.21
C ASN A 46 -8.91 -8.14 -4.79
N LEU A 47 -7.88 -8.57 -4.09
CA LEU A 47 -6.90 -7.64 -3.54
C LEU A 47 -5.94 -7.14 -4.61
N THR A 48 -5.68 -5.84 -4.57
CA THR A 48 -4.77 -5.13 -5.46
C THR A 48 -3.87 -4.24 -4.62
N MET A 49 -3.05 -3.44 -5.30
CA MET A 49 -2.24 -2.40 -4.66
C MET A 49 -2.85 -1.05 -4.95
N ASP A 50 -2.89 -0.19 -3.95
CA ASP A 50 -3.34 1.18 -4.11
C ASP A 50 -2.25 2.14 -3.67
N HIS A 51 -1.96 3.13 -4.50
CA HIS A 51 -1.12 4.26 -4.12
C HIS A 51 -2.01 5.23 -3.35
N VAL A 52 -1.82 5.33 -2.03
CA VAL A 52 -2.69 6.16 -1.19
C VAL A 52 -2.72 7.58 -1.73
N VAL A 53 -1.54 8.16 -2.00
CA VAL A 53 -1.44 9.39 -2.78
C VAL A 53 -1.19 8.97 -4.22
N PRO A 54 -2.11 9.29 -5.15
CA PRO A 54 -1.98 8.84 -6.54
C PRO A 54 -0.69 9.35 -7.19
N ARG A 55 -0.14 8.53 -8.07
CA ARG A 55 1.08 8.90 -8.80
C ARG A 55 0.88 10.20 -9.59
N ALA A 56 -0.30 10.40 -10.15
CA ALA A 56 -0.64 11.61 -10.88
C ALA A 56 -0.61 12.86 -9.99
N LYS A 57 -0.68 12.70 -8.68
CA LYS A 57 -0.65 13.80 -7.71
C LYS A 57 0.64 13.81 -6.89
N GLY A 58 1.70 13.23 -7.44
CA GLY A 58 3.01 13.23 -6.81
C GLY A 58 3.28 12.08 -5.88
N GLY A 59 2.39 11.09 -5.84
CA GLY A 59 2.60 9.90 -5.01
C GLY A 59 3.74 9.04 -5.53
N THR A 60 4.42 8.38 -4.60
CA THR A 60 5.57 7.53 -4.92
C THR A 60 5.19 6.06 -4.99
N ASP A 61 6.10 5.25 -5.55
CA ASP A 61 5.99 3.80 -5.56
C ASP A 61 6.59 3.16 -4.30
N PHE A 62 6.98 3.98 -3.32
CA PHE A 62 7.55 3.44 -2.10
C PHE A 62 6.48 2.73 -1.25
N THR A 63 6.92 1.70 -0.56
CA THR A 63 6.05 0.88 0.30
C THR A 63 5.24 1.74 1.28
N LYS A 64 5.80 2.86 1.74
CA LYS A 64 5.11 3.74 2.67
C LYS A 64 3.93 4.50 2.05
N ASN A 65 3.76 4.43 0.73
CA ASN A 65 2.63 5.04 0.04
C ASN A 65 1.70 4.00 -0.58
N VAL A 66 1.93 2.71 -0.34
CA VAL A 66 1.19 1.66 -1.01
C VAL A 66 0.54 0.76 0.02
N VAL A 67 -0.75 0.48 -0.17
CA VAL A 67 -1.51 -0.40 0.71
C VAL A 67 -2.17 -1.51 -0.10
N CYS A 68 -2.51 -2.58 0.60
CA CYS A 68 -3.35 -3.63 0.02
C CYS A 68 -4.79 -3.10 -0.03
N CYS A 69 -5.43 -3.23 -1.15
CA CYS A 69 -6.74 -2.63 -1.37
C CYS A 69 -7.59 -3.55 -2.24
N CYS A 70 -8.85 -3.75 -1.88
CA CYS A 70 -9.73 -4.52 -2.74
C CYS A 70 -10.04 -3.72 -4.00
N HIS A 71 -10.34 -4.44 -5.08
CA HIS A 71 -10.59 -3.83 -6.38
C HIS A 71 -11.70 -2.78 -6.32
N LYS A 72 -12.76 -3.08 -5.56
CA LYS A 72 -13.90 -2.16 -5.41
C LYS A 72 -13.47 -0.82 -4.81
N CYS A 73 -12.74 -0.86 -3.70
CA CYS A 73 -12.26 0.37 -3.06
C CYS A 73 -11.28 1.11 -3.97
N ASN A 74 -10.42 0.37 -4.66
CA ASN A 74 -9.42 0.95 -5.55
C ASN A 74 -10.11 1.74 -6.67
N GLN A 75 -11.12 1.16 -7.31
CA GLN A 75 -11.84 1.83 -8.38
C GLN A 75 -12.66 3.02 -7.87
N ASP A 76 -13.33 2.84 -6.73
CA ASP A 76 -14.17 3.88 -6.16
C ASP A 76 -13.34 5.08 -5.71
N LYS A 77 -12.19 4.82 -5.09
CA LYS A 77 -11.28 5.89 -4.66
C LYS A 77 -10.66 6.59 -5.86
N SER A 78 -10.23 5.84 -6.86
CA SER A 78 -9.59 6.39 -8.07
C SER A 78 -8.48 7.39 -7.68
N HIS A 79 -8.49 8.59 -8.23
CA HIS A 79 -7.51 9.63 -7.96
C HIS A 79 -7.97 10.66 -6.92
N SER A 80 -9.04 10.34 -6.20
CA SER A 80 -9.58 11.24 -5.17
C SER A 80 -8.59 11.39 -4.00
N PRO A 81 -8.61 12.54 -3.31
CA PRO A 81 -7.85 12.65 -2.06
C PRO A 81 -8.31 11.57 -1.10
N TRP A 82 -7.38 10.76 -0.64
CA TRP A 82 -7.74 9.55 0.10
C TRP A 82 -8.48 9.83 1.41
N GLU A 83 -8.11 10.90 2.10
CA GLU A 83 -8.75 11.23 3.38
C GLU A 83 -10.22 11.61 3.19
N GLU A 84 -10.49 12.49 2.23
CA GLU A 84 -11.87 12.89 1.95
C GLU A 84 -12.69 11.71 1.48
N TRP A 85 -12.14 10.90 0.57
CA TRP A 85 -12.83 9.73 0.08
C TRP A 85 -13.14 8.75 1.22
N TYR A 86 -12.13 8.45 2.05
CA TYR A 86 -12.30 7.45 3.10
C TYR A 86 -13.28 7.90 4.17
N LEU A 87 -13.18 9.18 4.58
CA LEU A 87 -14.08 9.71 5.61
C LEU A 87 -15.55 9.66 5.18
N SER A 88 -15.83 9.66 3.87
CA SER A 88 -17.20 9.63 3.37
C SER A 88 -17.76 8.21 3.23
N GLN A 89 -16.99 7.18 3.51
CA GLN A 89 -17.43 5.81 3.30
C GLN A 89 -18.16 5.24 4.52
N ASP A 90 -19.15 4.39 4.27
CA ASP A 90 -19.91 3.71 5.34
C ASP A 90 -19.01 2.83 6.20
N PHE A 91 -17.98 2.26 5.58
CA PHE A 91 -17.06 1.36 6.25
C PHE A 91 -15.88 2.07 6.89
N PHE A 92 -15.91 3.38 7.00
CA PHE A 92 -14.80 4.12 7.60
C PHE A 92 -14.47 3.57 8.98
N SER A 93 -13.17 3.40 9.26
CA SER A 93 -12.67 2.95 10.55
C SER A 93 -11.55 3.87 10.99
N ALA A 94 -11.72 4.49 12.14
CA ALA A 94 -10.68 5.36 12.69
C ALA A 94 -9.39 4.60 12.95
N LYS A 95 -9.49 3.34 13.34
CA LYS A 95 -8.33 2.49 13.57
C LYS A 95 -7.55 2.26 12.28
N LYS A 96 -8.26 1.93 11.21
CA LYS A 96 -7.63 1.73 9.90
C LYS A 96 -7.09 3.04 9.33
N TYR A 97 -7.82 4.13 9.53
CA TYR A 97 -7.38 5.46 9.13
C TYR A 97 -6.05 5.80 9.78
N ASN A 98 -5.95 5.61 11.09
CA ASN A 98 -4.73 5.91 11.83
C ASN A 98 -3.57 5.02 11.38
N ARG A 99 -3.85 3.78 11.02
CA ARG A 99 -2.82 2.88 10.51
C ARG A 99 -2.23 3.39 9.18
N ILE A 100 -3.09 3.92 8.33
CA ILE A 100 -2.64 4.50 7.05
C ILE A 100 -1.84 5.78 7.30
N ILE A 101 -2.30 6.62 8.22
CA ILE A 101 -1.57 7.83 8.60
C ILE A 101 -0.17 7.47 9.10
N CYS A 102 -0.08 6.47 9.96
CA CYS A 102 1.22 6.02 10.46
C CYS A 102 2.12 5.54 9.34
N LEU A 103 1.56 4.82 8.37
CA LEU A 103 2.33 4.35 7.23
C LEU A 103 2.90 5.52 6.41
N LEU A 104 2.03 6.49 6.09
CA LEU A 104 2.41 7.61 5.22
C LEU A 104 3.44 8.54 5.86
N TYR A 105 3.30 8.78 7.16
CA TYR A 105 4.08 9.82 7.84
C TYR A 105 5.15 9.27 8.77
N THR A 106 5.38 7.96 8.76
CA THR A 106 6.48 7.38 9.51
C THR A 106 7.76 7.62 8.73
N SER A 107 8.65 8.44 9.29
CA SER A 107 9.95 8.65 8.69
C SER A 107 10.83 7.43 8.96
N PRO A 108 11.60 6.95 7.97
CA PRO A 108 12.57 5.92 8.25
C PRO A 108 13.58 6.45 9.24
N SER A 109 13.69 5.74 10.35
CA SER A 109 14.70 6.08 11.36
C SER A 109 16.01 5.39 11.00
N PRO A 110 17.14 6.03 11.27
CA PRO A 110 18.42 5.36 11.05
C PRO A 110 18.56 4.05 11.81
N ARG A 111 17.75 3.86 12.82
CA ARG A 111 17.77 2.65 13.64
C ARG A 111 16.84 1.55 13.13
N ASP A 112 16.04 1.85 12.17
CA ASP A 112 15.07 0.89 11.63
C ASP A 112 15.69 -0.06 10.64
#